data_08b689d95d09aad731b8abca99e0cc26
#
_entry.id   08b689d95d09aad731b8abca99e0cc26
#
_cell.length_a   1.000
_cell.length_b   1.000
_cell.length_c   1.000
_cell.angle_alpha   90.00
_cell.angle_beta   90.00
_cell.angle_gamma   90.00
#
_symmetry.space_group_name_H-M   'P 1'
#
loop_
_entity.id
_entity.type
_entity.pdbx_description
1 polymer ?
#
loop_
_entity_poly.entity_id
_entity_poly.type
_entity_poly.pdbx_seq_one_letter_code
_entity_poly.pdbx_strand_id
1 'polypeptide(L)'
;MKKATTILFLLFLLSCRAMGQIDYLEPIKDYTEYKDELSGYYCNVFSLLNTGLAKQPYAQYTALPSFSPEYTVSAEAQGGKYYLVSNTLSQNSWQAEMDRIKVNRKSVAISKALYQAFGELLRLTTGQIQDMDGSSTGLDGISYYFSATNNKGKVVTGKKWSPDSATLMGRLVQICESVYALAIGKEVSESMIIKDAQTLLKDLRDRSKAFPDEYKQPKYSGIFLTGLWQSIEPGKELEAIPQFPDGTPETYTAKHITYPPSLLEKSIKGYALCQFTVSREGNVTNVHILKYSHPEFAEEALRIVKGMPKCQPAISENQPVACNYVLYIPFRPSPRKS
;
A
#
# COMPACT_ATOMS: atom_id res chain seq x y z
N MET A 1 -5.05 -54.46 -28.40
CA MET A 1 -5.68 -53.13 -28.30
C MET A 1 -5.55 -52.44 -26.93
N LYS A 2 -4.89 -53.04 -25.89
CA LYS A 2 -4.75 -52.43 -24.54
C LYS A 2 -3.49 -51.59 -24.31
N LYS A 3 -2.52 -51.60 -25.22
CA LYS A 3 -1.25 -50.83 -25.07
C LYS A 3 -1.25 -49.40 -25.66
N ALA A 4 -2.18 -49.12 -26.58
CA ALA A 4 -2.26 -47.78 -27.20
C ALA A 4 -2.98 -46.74 -26.31
N THR A 5 -3.93 -47.21 -25.47
CA THR A 5 -4.74 -46.32 -24.59
C THR A 5 -3.93 -45.78 -23.42
N THR A 6 -2.94 -46.54 -22.91
CA THR A 6 -2.10 -46.15 -21.78
C THR A 6 -1.06 -45.08 -22.18
N ILE A 7 -0.57 -45.12 -23.41
CA ILE A 7 0.39 -44.14 -23.94
C ILE A 7 -0.30 -42.80 -24.20
N LEU A 8 -1.56 -42.80 -24.65
CA LEU A 8 -2.32 -41.58 -24.88
C LEU A 8 -2.67 -40.84 -23.57
N PHE A 9 -2.92 -41.62 -22.49
CA PHE A 9 -3.20 -41.05 -21.16
C PHE A 9 -1.92 -40.46 -20.49
N LEU A 10 -0.75 -41.06 -20.75
CA LEU A 10 0.54 -40.51 -20.28
C LEU A 10 0.96 -39.26 -21.06
N LEU A 11 0.63 -39.17 -22.36
CA LEU A 11 0.89 -37.97 -23.17
C LEU A 11 -0.07 -36.82 -22.80
N PHE A 12 -1.27 -37.10 -22.31
CA PHE A 12 -2.19 -36.06 -21.81
C PHE A 12 -1.77 -35.51 -20.45
N LEU A 13 -1.10 -36.33 -19.61
CA LEU A 13 -0.53 -35.88 -18.33
C LEU A 13 0.75 -35.05 -18.50
N LEU A 14 1.45 -35.18 -19.65
CA LEU A 14 2.65 -34.39 -19.97
C LEU A 14 2.30 -33.04 -20.65
N SER A 15 1.06 -32.83 -21.07
CA SER A 15 0.61 -31.58 -21.69
C SER A 15 -0.09 -30.62 -20.72
N CYS A 16 -0.30 -30.98 -19.46
CA CYS A 16 -0.47 -29.99 -18.39
C CYS A 16 0.91 -29.37 -18.12
N ARG A 17 1.40 -28.57 -19.04
CA ARG A 17 2.33 -27.50 -18.67
C ARG A 17 1.55 -26.72 -17.61
N ALA A 18 1.96 -26.89 -16.36
CA ALA A 18 1.63 -25.92 -15.36
C ALA A 18 1.91 -24.56 -16.04
N MET A 19 0.89 -23.75 -16.27
CA MET A 19 1.08 -22.36 -16.64
C MET A 19 1.83 -21.79 -15.45
N GLY A 20 3.19 -21.79 -15.58
CA GLY A 20 4.08 -21.41 -14.51
C GLY A 20 3.67 -20.02 -14.07
N GLN A 21 3.39 -19.87 -12.80
CA GLN A 21 3.06 -18.58 -12.23
C GLN A 21 4.17 -17.61 -12.65
N ILE A 22 3.78 -16.48 -13.26
CA ILE A 22 4.70 -15.44 -13.71
C ILE A 22 5.59 -15.02 -12.54
N ASP A 23 6.89 -15.24 -12.64
CA ASP A 23 7.86 -15.03 -11.56
C ASP A 23 8.47 -13.62 -11.57
N TYR A 24 7.63 -12.61 -11.77
CA TYR A 24 7.93 -11.19 -11.74
C TYR A 24 6.87 -10.43 -10.94
N LEU A 25 7.24 -9.24 -10.44
CA LEU A 25 6.23 -8.30 -9.97
C LEU A 25 5.42 -7.77 -11.17
N GLU A 26 4.15 -7.58 -10.94
CA GLU A 26 3.20 -7.01 -11.89
C GLU A 26 3.03 -5.51 -11.61
N PRO A 27 2.74 -4.70 -12.65
CA PRO A 27 2.40 -3.30 -12.44
C PRO A 27 1.11 -3.20 -11.62
N ILE A 28 1.02 -2.17 -10.79
CA ILE A 28 -0.24 -1.86 -10.11
C ILE A 28 -1.15 -1.08 -11.06
N LYS A 29 -2.45 -1.35 -10.96
CA LYS A 29 -3.48 -0.56 -11.61
C LYS A 29 -3.79 0.66 -10.75
N ASP A 30 -4.26 1.74 -11.37
CA ASP A 30 -4.83 2.84 -10.61
C ASP A 30 -6.17 2.40 -10.03
N TYR A 31 -6.21 2.16 -8.72
CA TYR A 31 -7.41 1.69 -8.04
C TYR A 31 -8.55 2.70 -8.07
N THR A 32 -8.28 3.96 -8.35
CA THR A 32 -9.32 4.95 -8.57
C THR A 32 -10.09 4.74 -9.88
N GLU A 33 -9.53 3.94 -10.81
CA GLU A 33 -10.21 3.54 -12.05
C GLU A 33 -11.18 2.36 -11.87
N TYR A 34 -11.06 1.61 -10.76
CA TYR A 34 -12.05 0.58 -10.46
C TYR A 34 -13.41 1.22 -10.16
N LYS A 35 -14.47 0.57 -10.61
CA LYS A 35 -15.82 0.97 -10.25
C LYS A 35 -16.17 0.46 -8.86
N ASP A 36 -16.86 1.30 -8.07
CA ASP A 36 -17.57 0.96 -6.85
C ASP A 36 -16.72 0.56 -5.62
N GLU A 37 -17.11 -0.49 -4.91
CA GLU A 37 -16.61 -0.88 -3.58
C GLU A 37 -15.11 -1.22 -3.55
N LEU A 38 -14.58 -1.79 -4.64
CA LEU A 38 -13.19 -2.23 -4.69
C LEU A 38 -12.21 -1.04 -4.69
N SER A 39 -12.54 0.01 -5.43
CA SER A 39 -11.77 1.27 -5.39
C SER A 39 -11.78 1.85 -3.97
N GLY A 40 -12.95 1.82 -3.34
CA GLY A 40 -13.13 2.25 -1.96
C GLY A 40 -12.25 1.48 -0.98
N TYR A 41 -12.26 0.18 -1.08
CA TYR A 41 -11.42 -0.67 -0.24
C TYR A 41 -9.94 -0.32 -0.36
N TYR A 42 -9.40 -0.27 -1.59
CA TYR A 42 -7.98 0.00 -1.80
C TYR A 42 -7.57 1.39 -1.32
N CYS A 43 -8.34 2.43 -1.65
CA CYS A 43 -8.05 3.78 -1.19
C CYS A 43 -8.03 3.86 0.33
N ASN A 44 -8.99 3.20 0.98
CA ASN A 44 -9.11 3.17 2.43
C ASN A 44 -7.95 2.43 3.10
N VAL A 45 -7.70 1.19 2.71
CA VAL A 45 -6.69 0.36 3.34
C VAL A 45 -5.28 0.97 3.20
N PHE A 46 -4.94 1.52 2.03
CA PHE A 46 -3.66 2.20 1.84
C PHE A 46 -3.56 3.50 2.63
N SER A 47 -4.67 4.26 2.76
CA SER A 47 -4.71 5.44 3.62
C SER A 47 -4.33 5.10 5.06
N LEU A 48 -4.95 4.06 5.63
CA LEU A 48 -4.67 3.62 6.99
C LEU A 48 -3.23 3.08 7.13
N LEU A 49 -2.81 2.21 6.23
CA LEU A 49 -1.49 1.58 6.30
C LEU A 49 -0.34 2.55 6.10
N ASN A 50 -0.53 3.59 5.27
CA ASN A 50 0.51 4.59 5.02
C ASN A 50 0.57 5.70 6.06
N THR A 51 -0.35 5.73 7.02
CA THR A 51 -0.38 6.78 8.06
C THR A 51 0.98 6.92 8.74
N GLY A 52 1.57 8.12 8.66
CA GLY A 52 2.85 8.47 9.30
C GLY A 52 4.09 7.76 8.74
N LEU A 53 4.02 7.11 7.59
CA LEU A 53 5.18 6.55 6.89
C LEU A 53 5.80 7.58 5.91
N ALA A 54 7.05 7.32 5.51
CA ALA A 54 7.75 8.14 4.54
C ALA A 54 7.02 8.12 3.18
N LYS A 55 6.86 9.30 2.59
CA LYS A 55 6.22 9.49 1.28
C LYS A 55 7.03 8.87 0.13
N GLN A 56 8.34 8.91 0.26
CA GLN A 56 9.29 8.29 -0.66
C GLN A 56 10.02 7.17 0.10
N PRO A 57 9.39 6.01 0.25
CA PRO A 57 9.97 4.93 1.03
C PRO A 57 11.28 4.46 0.40
N TYR A 58 12.30 4.28 1.22
CA TYR A 58 13.53 3.61 0.78
C TYR A 58 13.23 2.16 0.37
N ALA A 59 12.43 1.48 1.18
CA ALA A 59 11.83 0.17 0.91
C ALA A 59 10.54 0.04 1.71
N GLN A 60 9.45 -0.36 1.09
CA GLN A 60 8.17 -0.61 1.76
C GLN A 60 7.52 -1.86 1.21
N TYR A 61 7.03 -2.70 2.11
CA TYR A 61 6.28 -3.91 1.83
C TYR A 61 4.91 -3.83 2.48
N THR A 62 3.88 -4.17 1.74
CA THR A 62 2.49 -4.17 2.22
C THR A 62 1.81 -5.47 1.84
N ALA A 63 1.10 -6.07 2.78
CA ALA A 63 0.31 -7.27 2.57
C ALA A 63 -1.16 -7.01 2.85
N LEU A 64 -2.01 -7.42 1.91
CA LEU A 64 -3.46 -7.35 2.00
C LEU A 64 -4.05 -8.78 1.96
N PRO A 65 -4.13 -9.47 3.12
CA PRO A 65 -4.74 -10.78 3.21
C PRO A 65 -6.27 -10.71 3.09
N SER A 66 -6.89 -11.72 2.48
CA SER A 66 -8.37 -11.76 2.33
C SER A 66 -9.11 -11.86 3.67
N PHE A 67 -8.53 -12.51 4.71
CA PHE A 67 -9.25 -12.87 5.92
C PHE A 67 -8.58 -12.48 7.24
N SER A 68 -7.46 -11.78 7.19
CA SER A 68 -6.75 -11.31 8.38
C SER A 68 -6.40 -9.82 8.25
N PRO A 69 -6.03 -9.14 9.34
CA PRO A 69 -5.66 -7.73 9.28
C PRO A 69 -4.53 -7.46 8.30
N GLU A 70 -4.66 -6.38 7.56
CA GLU A 70 -3.67 -5.89 6.62
C GLU A 70 -2.52 -5.21 7.38
N TYR A 71 -1.33 -5.22 6.77
CA TYR A 71 -0.14 -4.63 7.37
C TYR A 71 0.85 -4.10 6.35
N THR A 72 1.70 -3.21 6.82
CA THR A 72 2.84 -2.68 6.05
C THR A 72 4.07 -2.54 6.93
N VAL A 73 5.24 -2.60 6.32
CA VAL A 73 6.51 -2.26 6.93
C VAL A 73 7.33 -1.38 5.99
N SER A 74 7.90 -0.30 6.53
CA SER A 74 8.74 0.65 5.82
C SER A 74 10.13 0.70 6.46
N ALA A 75 11.17 0.70 5.64
CA ALA A 75 12.54 0.96 6.10
C ALA A 75 12.81 2.46 6.03
N GLU A 76 13.10 3.05 7.17
CA GLU A 76 13.25 4.48 7.34
C GLU A 76 14.61 4.85 7.95
N ALA A 77 15.11 6.05 7.64
CA ALA A 77 16.33 6.58 8.20
C ALA A 77 16.04 7.95 8.84
N GLN A 78 16.45 8.12 10.08
CA GLN A 78 16.29 9.37 10.82
C GLN A 78 17.52 9.63 11.71
N GLY A 79 18.13 10.82 11.61
CA GLY A 79 19.26 11.20 12.45
C GLY A 79 20.46 10.24 12.37
N GLY A 80 20.72 9.64 11.20
CA GLY A 80 21.81 8.68 11.01
C GLY A 80 21.54 7.27 11.57
N LYS A 81 20.34 7.02 12.09
CA LYS A 81 19.87 5.71 12.58
C LYS A 81 18.86 5.13 11.60
N TYR A 82 18.73 3.80 11.62
CA TYR A 82 17.86 3.05 10.70
C TYR A 82 16.79 2.30 11.47
N TYR A 83 15.58 2.29 10.93
CA TYR A 83 14.40 1.72 11.58
C TYR A 83 13.56 0.91 10.59
N LEU A 84 12.90 -0.12 11.09
CA LEU A 84 11.70 -0.67 10.48
C LEU A 84 10.48 -0.08 11.20
N VAL A 85 9.60 0.54 10.45
CA VAL A 85 8.34 1.09 10.96
C VAL A 85 7.21 0.28 10.37
N SER A 86 6.40 -0.34 11.21
CA SER A 86 5.26 -1.15 10.78
C SER A 86 3.93 -0.55 11.23
N ASN A 87 2.94 -0.60 10.37
CA ASN A 87 1.53 -0.36 10.66
C ASN A 87 0.76 -1.66 10.42
N THR A 88 0.01 -2.10 11.42
CA THR A 88 -0.86 -3.28 11.35
C THR A 88 -2.27 -2.84 11.72
N LEU A 89 -3.25 -3.15 10.90
CA LEU A 89 -4.64 -2.86 11.23
C LEU A 89 -5.13 -3.77 12.36
N SER A 90 -6.03 -3.27 13.19
CA SER A 90 -6.60 -4.07 14.30
C SER A 90 -7.59 -5.13 13.83
N GLN A 91 -8.14 -4.96 12.63
CA GLN A 91 -9.13 -5.83 12.00
C GLN A 91 -8.93 -5.78 10.48
N ASN A 92 -9.44 -6.80 9.77
CA ASN A 92 -9.47 -6.77 8.32
C ASN A 92 -10.41 -5.66 7.83
N SER A 93 -9.89 -4.78 6.96
CA SER A 93 -10.60 -3.57 6.55
C SER A 93 -11.73 -3.82 5.54
N TRP A 94 -11.75 -4.99 4.91
CA TRP A 94 -12.86 -5.41 4.06
C TRP A 94 -14.11 -5.76 4.87
N GLN A 95 -13.92 -6.32 6.06
CA GLN A 95 -15.00 -6.84 6.92
C GLN A 95 -15.44 -5.84 7.99
N ALA A 96 -14.60 -4.90 8.38
CA ALA A 96 -14.84 -3.98 9.48
C ALA A 96 -15.35 -2.61 9.02
N GLU A 97 -16.05 -1.91 9.91
CA GLU A 97 -16.35 -0.48 9.75
C GLU A 97 -15.09 0.35 10.02
N MET A 98 -14.84 1.37 9.19
CA MET A 98 -13.62 2.17 9.25
C MET A 98 -13.33 2.82 10.60
N ASP A 99 -14.37 3.31 11.27
CA ASP A 99 -14.28 3.97 12.58
C ASP A 99 -13.83 3.06 13.70
N ARG A 100 -13.91 1.74 13.49
CA ARG A 100 -13.47 0.70 14.44
C ARG A 100 -12.06 0.21 14.18
N ILE A 101 -11.48 0.53 13.03
CA ILE A 101 -10.14 0.09 12.66
C ILE A 101 -9.10 1.00 13.30
N LYS A 102 -8.22 0.40 14.11
CA LYS A 102 -7.07 1.08 14.70
C LYS A 102 -5.80 0.66 13.95
N VAL A 103 -4.88 1.61 13.80
CA VAL A 103 -3.55 1.34 13.27
C VAL A 103 -2.59 1.11 14.44
N ASN A 104 -2.09 -0.10 14.56
CA ASN A 104 -1.08 -0.48 15.55
C ASN A 104 0.30 -0.22 14.93
N ARG A 105 0.94 0.88 15.33
CA ARG A 105 2.27 1.27 14.85
C ARG A 105 3.35 0.75 15.77
N LYS A 106 4.43 0.19 15.19
CA LYS A 106 5.66 -0.16 15.89
C LYS A 106 6.87 0.38 15.13
N SER A 107 7.95 0.63 15.85
CA SER A 107 9.24 1.04 15.27
C SER A 107 10.35 0.27 15.98
N VAL A 108 11.22 -0.36 15.22
CA VAL A 108 12.36 -1.15 15.73
C VAL A 108 13.63 -0.66 15.06
N ALA A 109 14.67 -0.36 15.84
CA ALA A 109 15.96 0.00 15.32
C ALA A 109 16.63 -1.23 14.65
N ILE A 110 17.25 -1.01 13.51
CA ILE A 110 17.94 -2.04 12.73
C ILE A 110 19.35 -1.62 12.35
N SER A 111 20.16 -2.60 11.92
CA SER A 111 21.48 -2.33 11.36
C SER A 111 21.40 -1.62 10.01
N LYS A 112 22.43 -0.82 9.70
CA LYS A 112 22.61 -0.23 8.36
C LYS A 112 22.65 -1.30 7.27
N ALA A 113 23.23 -2.47 7.59
CA ALA A 113 23.35 -3.57 6.64
C ALA A 113 21.97 -4.12 6.24
N LEU A 114 21.06 -4.35 7.20
CA LEU A 114 19.69 -4.76 6.89
C LEU A 114 18.93 -3.70 6.10
N TYR A 115 19.02 -2.43 6.53
CA TYR A 115 18.40 -1.32 5.82
C TYR A 115 18.83 -1.30 4.35
N GLN A 116 20.14 -1.39 4.07
CA GLN A 116 20.67 -1.39 2.71
C GLN A 116 20.26 -2.62 1.91
N ALA A 117 20.36 -3.83 2.49
CA ALA A 117 20.00 -5.08 1.81
C ALA A 117 18.50 -5.09 1.43
N PHE A 118 17.62 -4.66 2.32
CA PHE A 118 16.19 -4.59 2.05
C PHE A 118 15.86 -3.56 0.96
N GLY A 119 16.47 -2.36 1.04
CA GLY A 119 16.27 -1.33 0.02
C GLY A 119 16.81 -1.72 -1.35
N GLU A 120 17.96 -2.37 -1.42
CA GLU A 120 18.52 -2.86 -2.68
C GLU A 120 17.62 -3.95 -3.29
N LEU A 121 17.13 -4.87 -2.47
CA LEU A 121 16.24 -5.94 -2.90
C LEU A 121 14.96 -5.36 -3.52
N LEU A 122 14.27 -4.45 -2.83
CA LEU A 122 13.03 -3.89 -3.35
C LEU A 122 13.26 -2.99 -4.56
N ARG A 123 14.37 -2.24 -4.63
CA ARG A 123 14.69 -1.45 -5.84
C ARG A 123 14.97 -2.34 -7.05
N LEU A 124 15.68 -3.44 -6.87
CA LEU A 124 15.96 -4.35 -7.98
C LEU A 124 14.68 -5.02 -8.47
N THR A 125 13.84 -5.55 -7.57
CA THR A 125 12.60 -6.23 -7.94
C THR A 125 11.57 -5.28 -8.56
N THR A 126 11.40 -4.07 -8.03
CA THR A 126 10.52 -3.06 -8.63
C THR A 126 11.05 -2.51 -9.95
N GLY A 127 12.36 -2.54 -10.17
CA GLY A 127 12.97 -2.24 -11.46
C GLY A 127 12.75 -3.32 -12.54
N GLN A 128 12.31 -4.52 -12.13
CA GLN A 128 12.06 -5.67 -13.01
C GLN A 128 10.57 -6.00 -13.21
N ILE A 129 9.68 -5.04 -12.96
CA ILE A 129 8.23 -5.21 -13.15
C ILE A 129 7.91 -5.49 -14.60
N GLN A 130 7.06 -6.49 -14.85
CA GLN A 130 6.57 -6.84 -16.18
C GLN A 130 5.05 -6.73 -16.26
N ASP A 131 4.56 -6.13 -17.34
CA ASP A 131 3.15 -6.05 -17.70
C ASP A 131 2.84 -7.24 -18.62
N MET A 132 2.50 -8.36 -18.03
CA MET A 132 2.18 -9.57 -18.79
C MET A 132 0.68 -9.81 -18.82
N ASP A 133 0.14 -10.09 -19.99
CA ASP A 133 -1.26 -10.48 -20.16
C ASP A 133 -1.51 -11.81 -19.39
N GLY A 134 -2.55 -11.84 -18.56
CA GLY A 134 -2.99 -13.07 -17.88
C GLY A 134 -2.60 -13.18 -16.40
N SER A 135 -2.38 -12.07 -15.69
CA SER A 135 -2.25 -12.11 -14.23
C SER A 135 -3.52 -12.72 -13.60
N SER A 136 -3.41 -13.92 -13.07
CA SER A 136 -4.50 -14.58 -12.33
C SER A 136 -4.60 -13.97 -10.94
N THR A 137 -5.65 -13.21 -10.69
CA THR A 137 -6.09 -12.89 -9.32
C THR A 137 -7.08 -13.98 -8.90
N GLY A 138 -6.76 -14.72 -7.84
CA GLY A 138 -7.69 -15.66 -7.23
C GLY A 138 -8.73 -14.95 -6.35
N LEU A 139 -9.73 -15.68 -5.91
CA LEU A 139 -10.76 -15.17 -4.99
C LEU A 139 -10.21 -15.06 -3.56
N ASP A 140 -9.37 -16.02 -3.14
CA ASP A 140 -8.82 -16.11 -1.79
C ASP A 140 -7.29 -16.11 -1.84
N GLY A 141 -6.65 -15.29 -1.03
CA GLY A 141 -5.20 -15.20 -1.01
C GLY A 141 -4.68 -13.92 -0.38
N ILE A 142 -3.44 -13.58 -0.69
CA ILE A 142 -2.80 -12.36 -0.19
C ILE A 142 -2.25 -11.58 -1.38
N SER A 143 -2.64 -10.31 -1.47
CA SER A 143 -2.01 -9.37 -2.40
C SER A 143 -0.85 -8.68 -1.72
N TYR A 144 0.33 -8.83 -2.27
CA TYR A 144 1.56 -8.22 -1.80
C TYR A 144 1.97 -7.05 -2.68
N TYR A 145 2.39 -5.95 -2.05
CA TYR A 145 2.86 -4.74 -2.72
C TYR A 145 4.26 -4.40 -2.24
N PHE A 146 5.12 -4.09 -3.19
CA PHE A 146 6.53 -3.79 -2.96
C PHE A 146 6.83 -2.43 -3.56
N SER A 147 7.29 -1.49 -2.74
CA SER A 147 7.57 -0.12 -3.16
C SER A 147 9.00 0.26 -2.82
N ALA A 148 9.64 0.97 -3.72
CA ALA A 148 10.94 1.58 -3.47
C ALA A 148 11.09 2.88 -4.26
N THR A 149 11.83 3.83 -3.72
CA THR A 149 12.21 5.04 -4.44
C THR A 149 13.42 4.74 -5.32
N ASN A 150 13.28 4.96 -6.62
CA ASN A 150 14.35 4.75 -7.58
C ASN A 150 15.38 5.90 -7.58
N ASN A 151 16.48 5.76 -8.34
CA ASN A 151 17.55 6.75 -8.42
C ASN A 151 17.11 8.11 -9.02
N LYS A 152 15.91 8.19 -9.59
CA LYS A 152 15.29 9.43 -10.10
C LYS A 152 14.33 10.07 -9.10
N GLY A 153 14.28 9.60 -7.86
CA GLY A 153 13.37 10.08 -6.83
C GLY A 153 11.90 9.68 -7.05
N LYS A 154 11.62 8.73 -7.95
CA LYS A 154 10.25 8.24 -8.18
C LYS A 154 9.98 6.98 -7.39
N VAL A 155 8.85 6.94 -6.70
CA VAL A 155 8.35 5.72 -6.07
C VAL A 155 7.85 4.79 -7.15
N VAL A 156 8.37 3.57 -7.15
CA VAL A 156 7.96 2.50 -8.05
C VAL A 156 7.35 1.40 -7.21
N THR A 157 6.16 0.94 -7.61
CA THR A 157 5.45 -0.12 -6.90
C THR A 157 5.05 -1.22 -7.85
N GLY A 158 5.33 -2.46 -7.44
CA GLY A 158 4.83 -3.67 -8.08
C GLY A 158 4.00 -4.48 -7.11
N LYS A 159 3.16 -5.37 -7.64
CA LYS A 159 2.34 -6.28 -6.85
C LYS A 159 2.62 -7.73 -7.21
N LYS A 160 2.28 -8.64 -6.28
CA LYS A 160 2.19 -10.08 -6.54
C LYS A 160 1.07 -10.68 -5.72
N TRP A 161 0.30 -11.55 -6.34
CA TRP A 161 -0.74 -12.29 -5.66
C TRP A 161 -0.24 -13.69 -5.31
N SER A 162 -0.28 -14.05 -4.02
CA SER A 162 0.01 -15.40 -3.46
C SER A 162 1.06 -16.22 -4.24
N PRO A 163 2.31 -15.77 -4.37
CA PRO A 163 3.30 -16.49 -5.15
C PRO A 163 3.68 -17.83 -4.51
N ASP A 164 3.95 -18.83 -5.34
CA ASP A 164 4.52 -20.08 -4.86
C ASP A 164 5.87 -19.84 -4.16
N SER A 165 6.06 -20.45 -3.01
CA SER A 165 7.22 -20.26 -2.14
C SER A 165 8.56 -20.61 -2.78
N ALA A 166 8.58 -21.49 -3.79
CA ALA A 166 9.78 -21.90 -4.51
C ALA A 166 10.22 -20.89 -5.58
N THR A 167 9.34 -19.97 -6.00
CA THR A 167 9.65 -18.96 -7.01
C THR A 167 10.50 -17.82 -6.43
N LEU A 168 11.12 -17.00 -7.29
CA LEU A 168 11.86 -15.81 -6.83
C LEU A 168 10.93 -14.82 -6.11
N MET A 169 9.69 -14.66 -6.59
CA MET A 169 8.70 -13.79 -5.94
C MET A 169 8.19 -14.39 -4.62
N GLY A 170 8.07 -15.72 -4.51
CA GLY A 170 7.76 -16.37 -3.24
C GLY A 170 8.86 -16.20 -2.20
N ARG A 171 10.12 -16.31 -2.61
CA ARG A 171 11.29 -16.04 -1.75
C ARG A 171 11.34 -14.54 -1.34
N LEU A 172 10.99 -13.62 -2.24
CA LEU A 172 10.86 -12.21 -1.92
C LEU A 172 9.83 -11.98 -0.80
N VAL A 173 8.65 -12.62 -0.92
CA VAL A 173 7.62 -12.55 0.11
C VAL A 173 8.15 -13.09 1.44
N GLN A 174 8.80 -14.26 1.47
CA GLN A 174 9.35 -14.85 2.71
C GLN A 174 10.35 -13.92 3.41
N ILE A 175 11.21 -13.25 2.65
CA ILE A 175 12.15 -12.26 3.19
C ILE A 175 11.38 -11.06 3.78
N CYS A 176 10.40 -10.53 3.06
CA CYS A 176 9.59 -9.41 3.53
C CYS A 176 8.74 -9.76 4.75
N GLU A 177 8.21 -10.99 4.84
CA GLU A 177 7.54 -11.50 6.04
C GLU A 177 8.48 -11.58 7.25
N SER A 178 9.74 -11.98 7.03
CA SER A 178 10.76 -11.97 8.08
C SER A 178 11.10 -10.55 8.53
N VAL A 179 11.17 -9.58 7.60
CA VAL A 179 11.34 -8.15 7.90
C VAL A 179 10.15 -7.63 8.71
N TYR A 180 8.92 -7.97 8.32
CA TYR A 180 7.72 -7.58 9.06
C TYR A 180 7.68 -8.22 10.45
N ALA A 181 8.03 -9.52 10.57
CA ALA A 181 8.11 -10.20 11.85
C ALA A 181 9.09 -9.51 12.82
N LEU A 182 10.27 -9.12 12.32
CA LEU A 182 11.23 -8.32 13.08
C LEU A 182 10.63 -6.96 13.49
N ALA A 183 9.97 -6.26 12.57
CA ALA A 183 9.37 -4.94 12.80
C ALA A 183 8.29 -4.96 13.90
N ILE A 184 7.57 -6.07 14.05
CA ILE A 184 6.57 -6.23 15.12
C ILE A 184 7.15 -6.82 16.42
N GLY A 185 8.48 -6.98 16.49
CA GLY A 185 9.20 -7.40 17.70
C GLY A 185 9.25 -8.93 17.91
N LYS A 186 9.10 -9.73 16.85
CA LYS A 186 9.38 -11.17 16.92
C LYS A 186 10.89 -11.42 16.86
N GLU A 187 11.35 -12.49 17.48
CA GLU A 187 12.73 -12.91 17.42
C GLU A 187 13.07 -13.46 16.04
N VAL A 188 13.68 -12.61 15.21
CA VAL A 188 14.17 -12.96 13.86
C VAL A 188 15.59 -12.42 13.71
N SER A 189 16.48 -13.22 13.16
CA SER A 189 17.87 -12.83 12.98
C SER A 189 18.06 -11.91 11.77
N GLU A 190 18.53 -10.68 12.00
CA GLU A 190 18.89 -9.75 10.91
C GLU A 190 19.91 -10.37 9.94
N SER A 191 20.90 -11.13 10.45
CA SER A 191 21.93 -11.76 9.62
C SER A 191 21.35 -12.80 8.66
N MET A 192 20.30 -13.52 9.06
CA MET A 192 19.60 -14.45 8.17
C MET A 192 18.84 -13.69 7.08
N ILE A 193 18.09 -12.65 7.45
CA ILE A 193 17.36 -11.82 6.48
C ILE A 193 18.33 -11.23 5.45
N ILE A 194 19.48 -10.70 5.90
CA ILE A 194 20.51 -10.12 5.01
C ILE A 194 21.06 -11.19 4.06
N LYS A 195 21.38 -12.37 4.57
CA LYS A 195 21.91 -13.49 3.76
C LYS A 195 20.90 -13.92 2.69
N ASP A 196 19.63 -14.08 3.06
CA ASP A 196 18.58 -14.50 2.14
C ASP A 196 18.31 -13.42 1.08
N ALA A 197 18.30 -12.14 1.49
CA ALA A 197 18.19 -11.01 0.57
C ALA A 197 19.35 -10.96 -0.44
N GLN A 198 20.60 -11.16 0.03
CA GLN A 198 21.78 -11.19 -0.84
C GLN A 198 21.74 -12.35 -1.83
N THR A 199 21.26 -13.52 -1.39
CA THR A 199 21.10 -14.69 -2.24
C THR A 199 20.08 -14.43 -3.33
N LEU A 200 18.91 -13.88 -2.96
CA LEU A 200 17.87 -13.54 -3.93
C LEU A 200 18.32 -12.43 -4.88
N LEU A 201 19.03 -11.41 -4.39
CA LEU A 201 19.62 -10.36 -5.23
C LEU A 201 20.54 -10.91 -6.31
N LYS A 202 21.37 -11.91 -5.97
CA LYS A 202 22.23 -12.58 -6.96
C LYS A 202 21.38 -13.26 -8.04
N ASP A 203 20.39 -14.05 -7.65
CA ASP A 203 19.54 -14.81 -8.59
C ASP A 203 18.75 -13.86 -9.50
N LEU A 204 18.23 -12.75 -8.97
CA LEU A 204 17.55 -11.71 -9.75
C LEU A 204 18.47 -11.01 -10.75
N ARG A 205 19.73 -10.73 -10.37
CA ARG A 205 20.73 -10.14 -11.29
C ARG A 205 21.13 -11.11 -12.39
N ASP A 206 21.29 -12.39 -12.05
CA ASP A 206 21.65 -13.40 -13.03
C ASP A 206 20.52 -13.62 -14.04
N ARG A 207 19.25 -13.59 -13.59
CA ARG A 207 18.07 -13.55 -14.47
C ARG A 207 18.09 -12.35 -15.41
N SER A 208 18.36 -11.14 -14.90
CA SER A 208 18.41 -9.91 -15.72
C SER A 208 19.47 -9.97 -16.81
N LYS A 209 20.62 -10.60 -16.53
CA LYS A 209 21.67 -10.79 -17.54
C LYS A 209 21.29 -11.80 -18.61
N ALA A 210 20.55 -12.84 -18.22
CA ALA A 210 20.10 -13.88 -19.15
C ALA A 210 19.00 -13.37 -20.09
N PHE A 211 18.16 -12.43 -19.63
CA PHE A 211 16.98 -11.92 -20.34
C PHE A 211 16.91 -10.38 -20.31
N PRO A 212 17.84 -9.66 -20.95
CA PRO A 212 17.94 -8.20 -20.83
C PRO A 212 16.76 -7.43 -21.47
N ASP A 213 16.10 -8.01 -22.46
CA ASP A 213 15.01 -7.36 -23.22
C ASP A 213 13.63 -7.54 -22.58
N GLU A 214 13.52 -8.30 -21.49
CA GLU A 214 12.24 -8.56 -20.81
C GLU A 214 11.78 -7.43 -19.91
N TYR A 215 12.63 -6.45 -19.61
CA TYR A 215 12.33 -5.40 -18.63
C TYR A 215 11.72 -4.15 -19.26
N LYS A 216 10.46 -3.91 -18.97
CA LYS A 216 9.77 -2.67 -19.31
C LYS A 216 9.86 -1.65 -18.17
N GLN A 217 9.73 -0.36 -18.52
CA GLN A 217 9.63 0.68 -17.50
C GLN A 217 8.37 0.44 -16.64
N PRO A 218 8.51 0.35 -15.32
CA PRO A 218 7.37 0.08 -14.46
C PRO A 218 6.41 1.28 -14.42
N LYS A 219 5.12 0.97 -14.40
CA LYS A 219 4.07 1.92 -14.07
C LYS A 219 3.94 2.03 -12.55
N TYR A 220 3.52 3.17 -12.06
CA TYR A 220 3.14 3.35 -10.66
C TYR A 220 1.80 4.06 -10.57
N SER A 221 1.11 3.85 -9.48
CA SER A 221 -0.22 4.39 -9.25
C SER A 221 -0.18 5.52 -8.23
N GLY A 222 -0.97 6.54 -8.45
CA GLY A 222 -1.19 7.64 -7.50
C GLY A 222 -1.89 7.21 -6.20
N ILE A 223 -2.46 6.00 -6.16
CA ILE A 223 -3.15 5.48 -4.97
C ILE A 223 -2.26 5.46 -3.73
N PHE A 224 -0.94 5.26 -3.91
CA PHE A 224 0.03 5.29 -2.81
C PHE A 224 0.24 6.68 -2.20
N LEU A 225 -0.31 7.72 -2.81
CA LEU A 225 -0.34 9.08 -2.26
C LEU A 225 -1.52 9.31 -1.31
N THR A 226 -2.54 8.43 -1.34
CA THR A 226 -3.70 8.50 -0.45
C THR A 226 -3.27 8.17 0.98
N GLY A 227 -3.69 9.00 1.94
CA GLY A 227 -3.31 8.82 3.35
C GLY A 227 -1.89 9.29 3.70
N LEU A 228 -1.14 9.83 2.75
CA LEU A 228 0.19 10.37 2.98
C LEU A 228 0.18 11.89 3.08
N TRP A 229 0.71 12.40 4.18
CA TRP A 229 1.00 13.83 4.32
C TRP A 229 2.20 14.23 3.47
N GLN A 230 2.05 15.31 2.73
CA GLN A 230 3.05 15.77 1.78
C GLN A 230 3.37 17.23 2.01
N SER A 231 4.63 17.57 2.34
CA SER A 231 5.06 18.97 2.30
C SER A 231 4.83 19.57 0.90
N ILE A 232 4.30 20.78 0.84
CA ILE A 232 4.17 21.53 -0.42
C ILE A 232 5.41 22.41 -0.66
N GLU A 233 6.32 22.48 0.30
CA GLU A 233 7.53 23.26 0.21
C GLU A 233 8.67 22.39 -0.37
N PRO A 234 9.31 22.84 -1.46
CA PRO A 234 10.38 22.06 -2.10
C PRO A 234 11.52 21.73 -1.13
N GLY A 235 11.92 20.45 -1.12
CA GLY A 235 13.03 19.97 -0.30
C GLY A 235 12.74 19.82 1.20
N LYS A 236 11.53 20.12 1.65
CA LYS A 236 11.13 19.96 3.05
C LYS A 236 10.49 18.59 3.27
N GLU A 237 11.09 17.79 4.15
CA GLU A 237 10.51 16.54 4.65
C GLU A 237 9.79 16.80 5.97
N LEU A 238 8.68 16.09 6.19
CA LEU A 238 7.89 16.24 7.42
C LEU A 238 8.53 15.43 8.55
N GLU A 239 8.97 16.10 9.61
CA GLU A 239 9.42 15.50 10.87
C GLU A 239 8.25 15.14 11.77
N ALA A 240 7.17 15.94 11.70
CA ALA A 240 5.89 15.66 12.34
C ALA A 240 4.72 15.98 11.39
N ILE A 241 3.71 15.12 11.40
CA ILE A 241 2.46 15.32 10.64
C ILE A 241 1.47 16.17 11.44
N PRO A 242 0.48 16.79 10.78
CA PRO A 242 -0.58 17.53 11.47
C PRO A 242 -1.30 16.70 12.52
N GLN A 243 -1.61 17.32 13.65
CA GLN A 243 -2.35 16.69 14.75
C GLN A 243 -3.69 17.38 14.94
N PHE A 244 -4.78 16.70 14.59
CA PHE A 244 -6.13 17.17 14.78
C PHE A 244 -6.62 16.88 16.19
N PRO A 245 -7.48 17.75 16.79
CA PRO A 245 -8.01 17.53 18.13
C PRO A 245 -8.77 16.20 18.29
N ASP A 246 -9.45 15.76 17.22
CA ASP A 246 -10.27 14.55 17.21
C ASP A 246 -9.57 13.31 16.60
N GLY A 247 -8.26 13.34 16.45
CA GLY A 247 -7.46 12.26 15.89
C GLY A 247 -7.02 12.51 14.45
N THR A 248 -7.36 11.61 13.52
CA THR A 248 -6.98 11.73 12.11
C THR A 248 -8.11 12.34 11.26
N PRO A 249 -7.84 12.82 10.03
CA PRO A 249 -8.88 13.25 9.11
C PRO A 249 -9.95 12.17 8.87
N GLU A 250 -9.57 10.90 8.84
CA GLU A 250 -10.49 9.76 8.69
C GLU A 250 -11.41 9.63 9.90
N THR A 251 -10.88 9.70 11.12
CA THR A 251 -11.69 9.60 12.33
C THR A 251 -12.64 10.78 12.47
N TYR A 252 -12.21 11.98 12.10
CA TYR A 252 -13.09 13.14 12.05
C TYR A 252 -14.23 12.92 11.05
N THR A 253 -13.88 12.48 9.84
CA THR A 253 -14.85 12.24 8.76
C THR A 253 -15.89 11.19 9.19
N ALA A 254 -15.45 10.06 9.74
CA ALA A 254 -16.34 8.99 10.18
C ALA A 254 -17.37 9.45 11.22
N LYS A 255 -17.00 10.41 12.08
CA LYS A 255 -17.91 10.99 13.10
C LYS A 255 -18.90 12.01 12.53
N HIS A 256 -18.54 12.72 11.46
CA HIS A 256 -19.29 13.89 10.97
C HIS A 256 -19.98 13.66 9.62
N ILE A 257 -19.82 12.47 9.03
CA ILE A 257 -20.42 12.11 7.76
C ILE A 257 -21.95 12.03 7.89
N THR A 258 -22.65 12.73 7.00
CA THR A 258 -24.08 12.61 6.84
C THR A 258 -24.36 11.95 5.50
N TYR A 259 -25.03 10.82 5.53
CA TYR A 259 -25.35 10.12 4.29
C TYR A 259 -26.43 10.87 3.51
N PRO A 260 -26.23 11.22 2.22
CA PRO A 260 -27.21 11.95 1.44
C PRO A 260 -28.55 11.20 1.34
N PRO A 261 -29.69 11.82 1.73
CA PRO A 261 -30.99 11.13 1.77
C PRO A 261 -31.43 10.56 0.43
N SER A 262 -31.15 11.26 -0.68
CA SER A 262 -31.47 10.84 -2.05
C SER A 262 -30.81 9.50 -2.45
N LEU A 263 -29.66 9.21 -1.90
CA LEU A 263 -28.88 7.98 -2.16
C LEU A 263 -29.18 6.90 -1.14
N LEU A 264 -29.64 7.28 0.07
CA LEU A 264 -29.97 6.34 1.13
C LEU A 264 -31.17 5.44 0.76
N GLU A 265 -32.22 6.01 0.15
CA GLU A 265 -33.38 5.27 -0.30
C GLU A 265 -33.04 4.14 -1.27
N LYS A 266 -32.00 4.37 -2.10
CA LYS A 266 -31.52 3.43 -3.10
C LYS A 266 -30.39 2.55 -2.57
N SER A 267 -29.98 2.70 -1.31
CA SER A 267 -28.85 2.00 -0.69
C SER A 267 -27.56 2.07 -1.51
N ILE A 268 -27.31 3.20 -2.19
CA ILE A 268 -26.15 3.37 -3.07
C ILE A 268 -24.90 3.55 -2.22
N LYS A 269 -23.91 2.70 -2.37
CA LYS A 269 -22.58 2.85 -1.78
C LYS A 269 -21.67 3.64 -2.70
N GLY A 270 -20.67 4.31 -2.13
CA GLY A 270 -19.73 5.07 -2.94
C GLY A 270 -18.63 5.74 -2.15
N TYR A 271 -17.94 6.69 -2.79
CA TYR A 271 -16.81 7.38 -2.19
C TYR A 271 -16.61 8.78 -2.79
N ALA A 272 -15.80 9.58 -2.08
CA ALA A 272 -15.16 10.78 -2.61
C ALA A 272 -13.68 10.80 -2.22
N LEU A 273 -12.82 11.23 -3.14
CA LEU A 273 -11.42 11.59 -2.88
C LEU A 273 -11.32 13.09 -2.77
N CYS A 274 -10.89 13.57 -1.62
CA CYS A 274 -10.76 14.99 -1.34
C CYS A 274 -9.31 15.33 -1.04
N GLN A 275 -8.72 16.28 -1.77
CA GLN A 275 -7.43 16.85 -1.43
C GLN A 275 -7.63 18.14 -0.65
N PHE A 276 -6.79 18.36 0.36
CA PHE A 276 -6.73 19.60 1.10
C PHE A 276 -5.31 19.91 1.57
N THR A 277 -5.09 21.16 1.95
CA THR A 277 -3.83 21.64 2.52
C THR A 277 -4.05 21.99 3.99
N VAL A 278 -3.15 21.59 4.86
CA VAL A 278 -3.00 22.19 6.18
C VAL A 278 -1.94 23.27 6.09
N SER A 279 -2.30 24.51 6.42
CA SER A 279 -1.41 25.65 6.41
C SER A 279 -0.40 25.61 7.58
N ARG A 280 0.59 26.48 7.56
CA ARG A 280 1.56 26.64 8.67
C ARG A 280 0.87 27.03 9.99
N GLU A 281 -0.30 27.68 9.91
CA GLU A 281 -1.12 28.05 11.07
C GLU A 281 -2.04 26.91 11.54
N GLY A 282 -2.06 25.76 10.84
CA GLY A 282 -2.90 24.62 11.15
C GLY A 282 -4.33 24.69 10.60
N ASN A 283 -4.63 25.61 9.67
CA ASN A 283 -5.95 25.72 9.06
C ASN A 283 -6.06 24.79 7.85
N VAL A 284 -7.22 24.16 7.67
CA VAL A 284 -7.54 23.39 6.46
C VAL A 284 -7.94 24.36 5.35
N THR A 285 -7.23 24.30 4.23
CA THR A 285 -7.37 25.22 3.07
C THR A 285 -7.30 24.42 1.77
N ASN A 286 -7.52 25.07 0.62
CA ASN A 286 -7.38 24.48 -0.72
C ASN A 286 -8.12 23.15 -0.87
N VAL A 287 -9.34 23.05 -0.33
CA VAL A 287 -10.16 21.86 -0.35
C VAL A 287 -10.80 21.66 -1.71
N HIS A 288 -10.51 20.55 -2.37
CA HIS A 288 -11.10 20.22 -3.68
C HIS A 288 -11.28 18.72 -3.86
N ILE A 289 -12.25 18.31 -4.65
CA ILE A 289 -12.52 16.92 -4.95
C ILE A 289 -11.69 16.48 -6.16
N LEU A 290 -10.95 15.38 -5.99
CA LEU A 290 -10.20 14.76 -7.07
C LEU A 290 -11.07 13.78 -7.86
N LYS A 291 -11.90 12.99 -7.15
CA LYS A 291 -12.77 11.97 -7.73
C LYS A 291 -13.96 11.69 -6.81
N TYR A 292 -15.06 11.24 -7.39
CA TYR A 292 -16.25 10.84 -6.64
C TYR A 292 -17.06 9.82 -7.44
N SER A 293 -17.86 9.01 -6.75
CA SER A 293 -18.80 8.08 -7.37
C SER A 293 -20.18 8.72 -7.64
N HIS A 294 -20.55 9.71 -6.83
CA HIS A 294 -21.82 10.47 -6.95
C HIS A 294 -21.62 11.94 -6.57
N PRO A 295 -22.26 12.91 -7.27
CA PRO A 295 -22.14 14.34 -6.96
C PRO A 295 -22.48 14.69 -5.51
N GLU A 296 -23.52 14.07 -4.94
CA GLU A 296 -23.94 14.28 -3.57
C GLU A 296 -22.88 13.82 -2.54
N PHE A 297 -22.10 12.80 -2.86
CA PHE A 297 -20.95 12.40 -2.03
C PHE A 297 -19.81 13.40 -2.11
N ALA A 298 -19.60 14.03 -3.28
CA ALA A 298 -18.62 15.09 -3.42
C ALA A 298 -18.99 16.33 -2.61
N GLU A 299 -20.27 16.73 -2.63
CA GLU A 299 -20.80 17.87 -1.86
C GLU A 299 -20.63 17.63 -0.35
N GLU A 300 -21.02 16.45 0.12
CA GLU A 300 -20.88 16.09 1.52
C GLU A 300 -19.39 16.01 1.95
N ALA A 301 -18.53 15.44 1.13
CA ALA A 301 -17.10 15.40 1.37
C ALA A 301 -16.50 16.81 1.51
N LEU A 302 -16.88 17.73 0.62
CA LEU A 302 -16.46 19.14 0.72
C LEU A 302 -16.96 19.79 2.02
N ARG A 303 -18.21 19.55 2.40
CA ARG A 303 -18.78 20.06 3.65
C ARG A 303 -17.97 19.61 4.86
N ILE A 304 -17.68 18.31 4.94
CA ILE A 304 -16.96 17.72 6.07
C ILE A 304 -15.55 18.28 6.15
N VAL A 305 -14.80 18.23 5.05
CA VAL A 305 -13.38 18.62 5.05
C VAL A 305 -13.22 20.12 5.32
N LYS A 306 -14.09 20.96 4.77
CA LYS A 306 -14.12 22.41 5.07
C LYS A 306 -14.50 22.71 6.52
N GLY A 307 -15.23 21.81 7.17
CA GLY A 307 -15.63 21.93 8.58
C GLY A 307 -14.61 21.38 9.58
N MET A 308 -13.48 20.83 9.12
CA MET A 308 -12.44 20.34 10.03
C MET A 308 -11.89 21.44 10.93
N PRO A 309 -11.67 21.15 12.22
CA PRO A 309 -11.13 22.13 13.15
C PRO A 309 -9.68 22.46 12.83
N LYS A 310 -9.23 23.59 13.34
CA LYS A 310 -7.81 23.94 13.33
C LYS A 310 -7.00 22.85 14.07
N CYS A 311 -5.86 22.48 13.49
CA CYS A 311 -4.96 21.45 14.05
C CYS A 311 -3.58 22.02 14.34
N GLN A 312 -2.72 21.25 15.01
CA GLN A 312 -1.30 21.53 15.05
C GLN A 312 -0.71 21.28 13.66
N PRO A 313 0.07 22.21 13.08
CA PRO A 313 0.61 22.06 11.74
C PRO A 313 1.70 20.98 11.66
N ALA A 314 2.05 20.58 10.44
CA ALA A 314 3.23 19.77 10.21
C ALA A 314 4.51 20.52 10.55
N ILE A 315 5.55 19.79 10.94
CA ILE A 315 6.86 20.34 11.28
C ILE A 315 7.91 19.78 10.33
N SER A 316 8.79 20.67 9.86
CA SER A 316 10.04 20.35 9.15
C SER A 316 11.13 21.31 9.60
N GLU A 317 12.31 20.79 9.87
CA GLU A 317 13.46 21.59 10.40
C GLU A 317 13.07 22.45 11.62
N ASN A 318 12.28 21.86 12.53
CA ASN A 318 11.72 22.53 13.71
C ASN A 318 10.84 23.76 13.41
N GLN A 319 10.33 23.91 12.19
CA GLN A 319 9.44 25.02 11.79
C GLN A 319 8.11 24.48 11.27
N PRO A 320 7.00 25.19 11.52
CA PRO A 320 5.73 24.85 10.91
C PRO A 320 5.79 24.96 9.38
N VAL A 321 5.35 23.93 8.68
CA VAL A 321 5.29 23.90 7.22
C VAL A 321 3.89 23.53 6.74
N ALA A 322 3.55 24.02 5.55
CA ALA A 322 2.30 23.62 4.92
C ALA A 322 2.44 22.26 4.24
N CYS A 323 1.37 21.45 4.29
CA CYS A 323 1.36 20.13 3.72
C CYS A 323 0.00 19.76 3.11
N ASN A 324 0.02 18.91 2.10
CA ASN A 324 -1.17 18.37 1.45
C ASN A 324 -1.52 16.98 1.99
N TYR A 325 -2.80 16.67 1.91
CA TYR A 325 -3.33 15.35 2.20
C TYR A 325 -4.40 14.95 1.18
N VAL A 326 -4.43 13.69 0.77
CA VAL A 326 -5.50 13.12 -0.03
C VAL A 326 -6.30 12.17 0.86
N LEU A 327 -7.53 12.58 1.19
CA LEU A 327 -8.44 11.86 2.06
C LEU A 327 -9.43 11.06 1.20
N TYR A 328 -9.52 9.77 1.49
CA TYR A 328 -10.60 8.92 1.00
C TYR A 328 -11.78 8.94 1.98
N ILE A 329 -12.97 9.23 1.49
CA ILE A 329 -14.21 9.31 2.28
C ILE A 329 -15.20 8.27 1.74
N PRO A 330 -15.38 7.12 2.42
CA PRO A 330 -16.36 6.12 2.04
C PRO A 330 -17.77 6.53 2.48
N PHE A 331 -18.75 6.23 1.64
CA PHE A 331 -20.16 6.39 1.93
C PHE A 331 -20.85 5.02 1.92
N ARG A 332 -21.25 4.56 3.10
CA ARG A 332 -21.97 3.31 3.28
C ARG A 332 -23.28 3.56 3.98
N PRO A 333 -24.44 3.11 3.45
CA PRO A 333 -25.69 3.23 4.17
C PRO A 333 -25.62 2.44 5.46
N SER A 334 -25.91 3.06 6.60
CA SER A 334 -26.05 2.31 7.86
C SER A 334 -27.23 1.36 7.73
N PRO A 335 -27.15 0.12 8.22
CA PRO A 335 -28.31 -0.75 8.31
C PRO A 335 -29.38 -0.04 9.13
N ARG A 336 -30.61 0.03 8.59
CA ARG A 336 -31.76 0.58 9.37
C ARG A 336 -31.83 -0.21 10.67
N LYS A 337 -31.69 0.47 11.79
CA LYS A 337 -32.09 -0.10 13.09
C LYS A 337 -33.60 -0.36 12.98
N SER A 338 -33.96 -1.62 12.81
CA SER A 338 -35.35 -2.10 12.90
C SER A 338 -35.83 -1.99 14.34
#